data_cc93c7835a1c4bf33c0769a5f68ca787
#
_entry.id   cc93c7835a1c4bf33c0769a5f68ca787
#
_cell.length_a   1.000
_cell.length_b   1.000
_cell.length_c   1.000
_cell.angle_alpha   90.00
_cell.angle_beta   90.00
_cell.angle_gamma   90.00
#
_symmetry.space_group_name_H-M   'P 1'
#
loop_
_entity.id
_entity.type
_entity.pdbx_description
1 polymer ?
#
loop_
_entity_poly.entity_id
_entity_poly.type
_entity_poly.pdbx_seq_one_letter_code
_entity_poly.pdbx_strand_id
1 'polypeptide(L)'
;MRVALSPFRAQRSLAARRERGGRARRRRALYWGFIYAAATAVASVVLAPFVWLLISSVADPRDLLARPLRWIPEHVSFARYSSIFVGGMSDTADTFRAALVNSAIIAGSSVLISLTVGILGAYATARLRFPGRRVGLVLMLSTYMLPPIAIVVPLYLTMVQLHLLDTRIGLIVVYCSFITPFTLWIMSGYFRSIPRELEDAARVDGCSRLGALVRVTLPLAWPGILATALFGFLLAWDEFLYALIFTSSTHAKTIPVAIAEFTGRFAVDFGMIATGGVLASIPPLFIAFVFQRYIVGGLSAGAIK
;
A
#
# COMPACT_ATOMS: atom_id res chain seq x y z
N MET A 1 -58.64 -47.14 7.30
CA MET A 1 -57.61 -48.19 7.18
C MET A 1 -56.22 -47.51 7.20
N ARG A 2 -55.54 -47.46 8.37
CA ARG A 2 -54.20 -46.87 8.53
C ARG A 2 -53.20 -48.00 8.29
N VAL A 3 -52.45 -47.90 7.20
CA VAL A 3 -51.35 -48.81 6.89
C VAL A 3 -50.19 -48.51 7.83
N ALA A 4 -49.96 -49.31 8.84
CA ALA A 4 -48.84 -49.29 9.74
C ALA A 4 -47.56 -49.64 8.95
N LEU A 5 -46.70 -48.66 8.71
CA LEU A 5 -45.37 -48.89 8.14
C LEU A 5 -44.59 -49.80 9.10
N SER A 6 -44.05 -50.89 8.62
CA SER A 6 -43.34 -51.89 9.44
C SER A 6 -42.09 -51.25 10.05
N PRO A 7 -41.74 -51.50 11.33
CA PRO A 7 -40.61 -50.92 12.05
C PRO A 7 -39.25 -51.11 11.32
N PHE A 8 -39.16 -52.13 10.47
CA PHE A 8 -37.97 -52.43 9.64
C PHE A 8 -37.68 -51.36 8.56
N ARG A 9 -38.71 -50.72 7.98
CA ARG A 9 -38.52 -49.65 6.99
C ARG A 9 -38.07 -48.33 7.65
N ALA A 10 -38.53 -48.04 8.86
CA ALA A 10 -38.14 -46.85 9.62
C ALA A 10 -36.67 -46.94 10.06
N GLN A 11 -36.18 -48.08 10.50
CA GLN A 11 -34.78 -48.29 10.87
C GLN A 11 -33.81 -48.15 9.68
N ARG A 12 -34.17 -48.71 8.51
CA ARG A 12 -33.35 -48.57 7.28
C ARG A 12 -33.28 -47.11 6.81
N SER A 13 -34.35 -46.34 6.93
CA SER A 13 -34.35 -44.90 6.55
C SER A 13 -33.51 -44.05 7.49
N LEU A 14 -33.46 -44.37 8.78
CA LEU A 14 -32.62 -43.70 9.77
C LEU A 14 -31.12 -44.02 9.60
N ALA A 15 -30.78 -45.26 9.29
CA ALA A 15 -29.40 -45.66 8.99
C ALA A 15 -28.89 -44.99 7.71
N ALA A 16 -29.67 -44.96 6.63
CA ALA A 16 -29.33 -44.30 5.38
C ALA A 16 -29.18 -42.75 5.54
N ARG A 17 -29.99 -42.13 6.42
CA ARG A 17 -29.84 -40.72 6.77
C ARG A 17 -28.55 -40.44 7.56
N ARG A 18 -28.19 -41.31 8.52
CA ARG A 18 -26.92 -41.21 9.29
C ARG A 18 -25.71 -41.39 8.39
N GLU A 19 -25.72 -42.36 7.46
CA GLU A 19 -24.61 -42.53 6.52
C GLU A 19 -24.46 -41.37 5.54
N ARG A 20 -25.56 -40.82 5.01
CA ARG A 20 -25.55 -39.61 4.16
C ARG A 20 -25.04 -38.40 4.93
N GLY A 21 -25.46 -38.23 6.19
CA GLY A 21 -24.96 -37.13 7.06
C GLY A 21 -23.46 -37.27 7.36
N GLY A 22 -22.98 -38.51 7.60
CA GLY A 22 -21.54 -38.76 7.82
C GLY A 22 -20.69 -38.48 6.59
N ARG A 23 -21.15 -38.90 5.39
CA ARG A 23 -20.46 -38.61 4.12
C ARG A 23 -20.45 -37.14 3.78
N ALA A 24 -21.54 -36.40 4.00
CA ALA A 24 -21.62 -34.96 3.79
C ALA A 24 -20.70 -34.20 4.75
N ARG A 25 -20.64 -34.60 6.04
CA ARG A 25 -19.73 -34.01 7.04
C ARG A 25 -18.27 -34.25 6.69
N ARG A 26 -17.92 -35.48 6.23
CA ARG A 26 -16.56 -35.83 5.79
C ARG A 26 -16.15 -35.05 4.54
N ARG A 27 -17.04 -34.91 3.53
CA ARG A 27 -16.79 -34.09 2.35
C ARG A 27 -16.57 -32.64 2.73
N ARG A 28 -17.36 -32.09 3.65
CA ARG A 28 -17.22 -30.72 4.14
C ARG A 28 -15.90 -30.52 4.90
N ALA A 29 -15.52 -31.49 5.73
CA ALA A 29 -14.23 -31.45 6.45
C ALA A 29 -13.04 -31.53 5.49
N LEU A 30 -13.09 -32.39 4.47
CA LEU A 30 -12.06 -32.48 3.43
C LEU A 30 -11.96 -31.19 2.60
N TYR A 31 -13.10 -30.60 2.25
CA TYR A 31 -13.15 -29.33 1.52
C TYR A 31 -12.50 -28.19 2.33
N TRP A 32 -12.88 -28.03 3.60
CA TRP A 32 -12.26 -27.03 4.47
C TRP A 32 -10.79 -27.34 4.75
N GLY A 33 -10.44 -28.62 4.93
CA GLY A 33 -9.05 -29.04 5.06
C GLY A 33 -8.21 -28.65 3.85
N PHE A 34 -8.73 -28.86 2.64
CA PHE A 34 -8.07 -28.43 1.40
C PHE A 34 -7.94 -26.91 1.32
N ILE A 35 -9.00 -26.17 1.65
CA ILE A 35 -8.94 -24.69 1.65
C ILE A 35 -7.88 -24.17 2.63
N TYR A 36 -7.86 -24.69 3.87
CA TYR A 36 -6.86 -24.26 4.84
C TYR A 36 -5.43 -24.66 4.42
N ALA A 37 -5.24 -25.84 3.87
CA ALA A 37 -3.95 -26.29 3.37
C ALA A 37 -3.48 -25.39 2.21
N ALA A 38 -4.36 -25.09 1.25
CA ALA A 38 -4.05 -24.19 0.15
C ALA A 38 -3.76 -22.76 0.64
N ALA A 39 -4.57 -22.24 1.56
CA ALA A 39 -4.36 -20.92 2.14
C ALA A 39 -3.02 -20.85 2.91
N THR A 40 -2.68 -21.88 3.69
CA THR A 40 -1.40 -21.96 4.40
C THR A 40 -0.23 -22.03 3.43
N ALA A 41 -0.34 -22.83 2.37
CA ALA A 41 0.71 -22.93 1.35
C ALA A 41 0.96 -21.58 0.67
N VAL A 42 -0.11 -20.89 0.25
CA VAL A 42 -0.01 -19.55 -0.34
C VAL A 42 0.60 -18.56 0.65
N ALA A 43 0.11 -18.54 1.90
CA ALA A 43 0.64 -17.67 2.95
C ALA A 43 2.14 -17.94 3.20
N SER A 44 2.56 -19.20 3.25
CA SER A 44 3.97 -19.57 3.43
C SER A 44 4.85 -19.05 2.29
N VAL A 45 4.42 -19.20 1.03
CA VAL A 45 5.15 -18.70 -0.14
C VAL A 45 5.25 -17.17 -0.12
N VAL A 46 4.16 -16.48 0.22
CA VAL A 46 4.13 -15.00 0.28
C VAL A 46 4.98 -14.47 1.44
N LEU A 47 4.97 -15.14 2.60
CA LEU A 47 5.70 -14.71 3.77
C LEU A 47 7.17 -15.12 3.77
N ALA A 48 7.56 -16.14 3.00
CA ALA A 48 8.93 -16.66 2.97
C ALA A 48 10.00 -15.57 2.72
N PRO A 49 9.86 -14.65 1.73
CA PRO A 49 10.85 -13.60 1.52
C PRO A 49 10.93 -12.62 2.70
N PHE A 50 9.81 -12.33 3.37
CA PHE A 50 9.82 -11.46 4.56
C PHE A 50 10.48 -12.13 5.76
N VAL A 51 10.23 -13.43 5.95
CA VAL A 51 10.91 -14.22 6.99
C VAL A 51 12.41 -14.26 6.72
N TRP A 52 12.80 -14.47 5.45
CA TRP A 52 14.21 -14.43 5.06
C TRP A 52 14.84 -13.04 5.29
N LEU A 53 14.12 -11.98 4.98
CA LEU A 53 14.58 -10.61 5.25
C LEU A 53 14.83 -10.38 6.76
N LEU A 54 13.90 -10.85 7.62
CA LEU A 54 14.05 -10.77 9.08
C LEU A 54 15.25 -11.60 9.57
N ILE A 55 15.41 -12.82 9.09
CA ILE A 55 16.55 -13.68 9.43
C ILE A 55 17.86 -12.99 9.01
N SER A 56 17.93 -12.51 7.76
CA SER A 56 19.12 -11.87 7.22
C SER A 56 19.51 -10.59 7.97
N SER A 57 18.53 -9.87 8.52
CA SER A 57 18.79 -8.62 9.26
C SER A 57 19.52 -8.84 10.58
N VAL A 58 19.40 -10.04 11.18
CA VAL A 58 20.03 -10.41 12.46
C VAL A 58 21.14 -11.46 12.34
N ALA A 59 21.33 -12.04 11.15
CA ALA A 59 22.35 -13.06 10.91
C ALA A 59 23.77 -12.47 10.81
N ASP A 60 24.77 -13.22 11.22
CA ASP A 60 26.17 -12.83 11.02
C ASP A 60 26.52 -12.79 9.51
N PRO A 61 27.36 -11.86 9.02
CA PRO A 61 27.81 -11.82 7.63
C PRO A 61 28.39 -13.16 7.13
N ARG A 62 29.02 -13.94 8.00
CA ARG A 62 29.58 -15.26 7.68
C ARG A 62 28.48 -16.27 7.34
N ASP A 63 27.35 -16.23 8.05
CA ASP A 63 26.21 -17.12 7.81
C ASP A 63 25.50 -16.78 6.49
N LEU A 64 25.40 -15.49 6.16
CA LEU A 64 24.78 -15.00 4.90
C LEU A 64 25.61 -15.40 3.65
N LEU A 65 26.93 -15.57 3.80
CA LEU A 65 27.84 -15.94 2.72
C LEU A 65 28.26 -17.41 2.76
N ALA A 66 27.77 -18.20 3.73
CA ALA A 66 28.11 -19.60 3.90
C ALA A 66 27.65 -20.48 2.73
N ARG A 67 28.44 -21.48 2.39
CA ARG A 67 28.10 -22.51 1.40
C ARG A 67 28.22 -23.88 2.04
N PRO A 68 27.14 -24.66 2.22
CA PRO A 68 25.74 -24.34 1.86
C PRO A 68 25.16 -23.22 2.72
N LEU A 69 24.10 -22.56 2.18
CA LEU A 69 23.43 -21.45 2.84
C LEU A 69 22.83 -21.91 4.18
N ARG A 70 23.07 -21.12 5.23
CA ARG A 70 22.52 -21.39 6.56
C ARG A 70 21.21 -20.63 6.75
N TRP A 71 20.10 -21.36 6.73
CA TRP A 71 18.76 -20.78 6.94
C TRP A 71 18.51 -20.33 8.38
N ILE A 72 19.18 -20.95 9.33
CA ILE A 72 19.09 -20.61 10.76
C ILE A 72 20.48 -20.10 11.15
N PRO A 73 20.62 -18.82 11.55
CA PRO A 73 21.88 -18.25 11.94
C PRO A 73 22.40 -18.89 13.23
N GLU A 74 23.71 -19.15 13.32
CA GLU A 74 24.33 -19.65 14.53
C GLU A 74 24.37 -18.58 15.64
N HIS A 75 24.54 -17.31 15.23
CA HIS A 75 24.56 -16.18 16.13
C HIS A 75 23.60 -15.10 15.68
N VAL A 76 22.67 -14.72 16.55
CA VAL A 76 21.73 -13.64 16.34
C VAL A 76 22.33 -12.35 16.91
N SER A 77 22.46 -11.31 16.08
CA SER A 77 23.02 -10.03 16.46
C SER A 77 22.09 -8.87 16.11
N PHE A 78 21.80 -8.04 17.08
CA PHE A 78 21.04 -6.78 16.89
C PHE A 78 21.97 -5.56 16.73
N ALA A 79 23.27 -5.77 16.57
CA ALA A 79 24.26 -4.71 16.47
C ALA A 79 23.98 -3.75 15.30
N ARG A 80 23.43 -4.23 14.17
CA ARG A 80 23.04 -3.37 13.03
C ARG A 80 21.90 -2.43 13.38
N TYR A 81 20.91 -2.91 14.13
CA TYR A 81 19.82 -2.06 14.61
C TYR A 81 20.34 -1.01 15.59
N SER A 82 21.18 -1.41 16.55
CA SER A 82 21.76 -0.45 17.50
C SER A 82 22.65 0.57 16.79
N SER A 83 23.42 0.20 15.77
CA SER A 83 24.25 1.15 15.01
C SER A 83 23.42 2.19 14.25
N ILE A 84 22.22 1.83 13.77
CA ILE A 84 21.30 2.77 13.11
C ILE A 84 20.70 3.75 14.12
N PHE A 85 20.34 3.31 15.33
CA PHE A 85 19.62 4.16 16.30
C PHE A 85 20.53 4.91 17.29
N VAL A 86 21.72 4.37 17.61
CA VAL A 86 22.71 5.02 18.48
C VAL A 86 23.63 5.84 17.61
N GLY A 87 23.42 7.15 17.55
CA GLY A 87 24.14 8.08 16.67
C GLY A 87 25.65 8.12 16.86
N GLY A 88 26.36 8.52 15.79
CA GLY A 88 27.82 8.78 15.83
C GLY A 88 28.69 7.57 15.52
N MET A 89 28.14 6.40 15.16
CA MET A 89 28.93 5.21 14.85
C MET A 89 29.27 5.07 13.36
N SER A 90 28.50 5.67 12.45
CA SER A 90 28.83 5.70 11.01
C SER A 90 27.98 6.72 10.26
N ASP A 91 28.55 7.35 9.21
CA ASP A 91 27.86 8.24 8.28
C ASP A 91 26.65 7.57 7.63
N THR A 92 26.73 6.25 7.44
CA THR A 92 25.67 5.43 6.83
C THR A 92 24.44 5.35 7.71
N ALA A 93 24.61 5.20 9.04
CA ALA A 93 23.51 5.17 9.99
C ALA A 93 22.80 6.51 10.09
N ASP A 94 23.56 7.61 10.09
CA ASP A 94 23.02 8.96 10.13
C ASP A 94 22.25 9.29 8.84
N THR A 95 22.78 8.86 7.70
CA THR A 95 22.10 8.96 6.40
C THR A 95 20.78 8.21 6.41
N PHE A 96 20.74 6.98 6.93
CA PHE A 96 19.52 6.18 6.97
C PHE A 96 18.44 6.79 7.89
N ARG A 97 18.83 7.31 9.06
CA ARG A 97 17.89 8.02 9.96
C ARG A 97 17.32 9.27 9.31
N ALA A 98 18.17 10.08 8.68
CA ALA A 98 17.72 11.24 7.91
C ALA A 98 16.75 10.83 6.80
N ALA A 99 17.05 9.75 6.07
CA ALA A 99 16.22 9.21 5.00
C ALA A 99 14.85 8.71 5.50
N LEU A 100 14.78 8.11 6.70
CA LEU A 100 13.49 7.74 7.33
C LEU A 100 12.59 8.97 7.54
N VAL A 101 13.16 10.03 8.11
CA VAL A 101 12.43 11.28 8.35
C VAL A 101 12.05 11.95 7.04
N ASN A 102 12.97 12.00 6.07
CA ASN A 102 12.72 12.55 4.75
C ASN A 102 11.57 11.82 4.04
N SER A 103 11.63 10.49 3.99
CA SER A 103 10.56 9.67 3.37
C SER A 103 9.21 9.92 4.03
N ALA A 104 9.15 10.00 5.35
CA ALA A 104 7.90 10.28 6.06
C ALA A 104 7.35 11.67 5.74
N ILE A 105 8.21 12.70 5.71
CA ILE A 105 7.81 14.07 5.37
C ILE A 105 7.38 14.15 3.91
N ILE A 106 8.19 13.62 2.98
CA ILE A 106 7.93 13.69 1.54
C ILE A 106 6.65 12.92 1.20
N ALA A 107 6.53 11.66 1.62
CA ALA A 107 5.35 10.85 1.35
C ALA A 107 4.09 11.44 2.00
N GLY A 108 4.16 11.82 3.28
CA GLY A 108 3.03 12.41 4.00
C GLY A 108 2.55 13.73 3.38
N SER A 109 3.49 14.62 3.06
CA SER A 109 3.17 15.91 2.44
C SER A 109 2.60 15.75 1.02
N SER A 110 3.20 14.88 0.20
CA SER A 110 2.74 14.63 -1.16
C SER A 110 1.33 14.05 -1.16
N VAL A 111 1.03 13.11 -0.26
CA VAL A 111 -0.31 12.53 -0.12
C VAL A 111 -1.31 13.58 0.34
N LEU A 112 -0.99 14.38 1.34
CA LEU A 112 -1.89 15.40 1.86
C LEU A 112 -2.25 16.45 0.79
N ILE A 113 -1.27 16.94 0.05
CA ILE A 113 -1.47 17.88 -1.05
C ILE A 113 -2.28 17.24 -2.16
N SER A 114 -1.89 16.03 -2.59
CA SER A 114 -2.58 15.30 -3.66
C SER A 114 -4.01 14.92 -3.30
N LEU A 115 -4.28 14.56 -2.04
CA LEU A 115 -5.65 14.32 -1.57
C LEU A 115 -6.46 15.60 -1.61
N THR A 116 -5.93 16.71 -1.12
CA THR A 116 -6.65 17.99 -1.09
C THR A 116 -7.03 18.42 -2.50
N VAL A 117 -6.08 18.48 -3.41
CA VAL A 117 -6.29 18.89 -4.80
C VAL A 117 -7.12 17.87 -5.57
N GLY A 118 -6.78 16.58 -5.40
CA GLY A 118 -7.45 15.48 -6.08
C GLY A 118 -8.91 15.31 -5.67
N ILE A 119 -9.25 15.47 -4.40
CA ILE A 119 -10.63 15.43 -3.89
C ILE A 119 -11.48 16.58 -4.51
N LEU A 120 -10.95 17.80 -4.52
CA LEU A 120 -11.65 18.93 -5.13
C LEU A 120 -11.86 18.74 -6.63
N GLY A 121 -10.82 18.26 -7.34
CA GLY A 121 -10.91 17.91 -8.76
C GLY A 121 -11.86 16.73 -9.02
N ALA A 122 -11.83 15.70 -8.18
CA ALA A 122 -12.74 14.56 -8.26
C ALA A 122 -14.20 14.97 -8.04
N TYR A 123 -14.46 15.82 -7.05
CA TYR A 123 -15.79 16.38 -6.82
C TYR A 123 -16.28 17.17 -8.02
N ALA A 124 -15.45 18.06 -8.57
CA ALA A 124 -15.78 18.81 -9.76
C ALA A 124 -16.13 17.89 -10.95
N THR A 125 -15.31 16.88 -11.22
CA THR A 125 -15.53 15.94 -12.34
C THR A 125 -16.72 15.00 -12.12
N ALA A 126 -17.04 14.63 -10.89
CA ALA A 126 -18.15 13.74 -10.56
C ALA A 126 -19.50 14.47 -10.51
N ARG A 127 -19.55 15.70 -9.98
CA ARG A 127 -20.77 16.43 -9.62
C ARG A 127 -21.09 17.59 -10.54
N LEU A 128 -20.07 18.31 -11.02
CA LEU A 128 -20.30 19.49 -11.85
C LEU A 128 -20.40 19.10 -13.32
N ARG A 129 -21.20 19.91 -14.07
CA ARG A 129 -21.32 19.79 -15.52
C ARG A 129 -20.52 20.93 -16.16
N PHE A 130 -19.40 20.60 -16.77
CA PHE A 130 -18.60 21.55 -17.56
C PHE A 130 -18.06 20.87 -18.82
N PRO A 131 -17.81 21.61 -19.91
CA PRO A 131 -17.25 21.06 -21.12
C PRO A 131 -15.84 20.56 -20.87
N GLY A 132 -15.44 19.48 -21.54
CA GLY A 132 -14.08 18.94 -21.43
C GLY A 132 -13.77 18.08 -20.21
N ARG A 133 -14.69 17.91 -19.24
CA ARG A 133 -14.42 17.13 -18.01
C ARG A 133 -13.92 15.70 -18.24
N ARG A 134 -14.44 15.01 -19.27
CA ARG A 134 -13.99 13.67 -19.64
C ARG A 134 -12.60 13.70 -20.26
N VAL A 135 -12.37 14.65 -21.15
CA VAL A 135 -11.08 14.85 -21.82
C VAL A 135 -10.00 15.17 -20.80
N GLY A 136 -10.27 16.09 -19.86
CA GLY A 136 -9.34 16.42 -18.77
C GLY A 136 -8.97 15.20 -17.90
N LEU A 137 -9.96 14.37 -17.56
CA LEU A 137 -9.72 13.15 -16.78
C LEU A 137 -8.89 12.12 -17.57
N VAL A 138 -9.18 11.94 -18.86
CA VAL A 138 -8.42 11.04 -19.74
C VAL A 138 -7.00 11.56 -19.93
N LEU A 139 -6.79 12.87 -20.16
CA LEU A 139 -5.48 13.47 -20.28
C LEU A 139 -4.65 13.29 -19.00
N MET A 140 -5.24 13.48 -17.83
CA MET A 140 -4.55 13.21 -16.56
C MET A 140 -4.17 11.73 -16.41
N LEU A 141 -5.06 10.81 -16.80
CA LEU A 141 -4.73 9.38 -16.75
C LEU A 141 -3.70 8.99 -17.80
N SER A 142 -3.64 9.66 -18.95
CA SER A 142 -2.64 9.37 -19.99
C SER A 142 -1.20 9.66 -19.52
N THR A 143 -1.01 10.50 -18.48
CA THR A 143 0.32 10.70 -17.89
C THR A 143 0.91 9.41 -17.31
N TYR A 144 0.07 8.47 -16.85
CA TYR A 144 0.52 7.15 -16.39
C TYR A 144 1.02 6.22 -17.51
N MET A 145 0.68 6.51 -18.75
CA MET A 145 1.18 5.74 -19.90
C MET A 145 2.63 6.11 -20.26
N LEU A 146 3.09 7.25 -19.79
CA LEU A 146 4.47 7.69 -20.03
C LEU A 146 5.41 6.93 -19.07
N PRO A 147 6.43 6.22 -19.60
CA PRO A 147 7.39 5.55 -18.74
C PRO A 147 8.21 6.60 -17.96
N PRO A 148 8.34 6.46 -16.63
CA PRO A 148 9.07 7.42 -15.79
C PRO A 148 10.48 7.75 -16.28
N ILE A 149 11.18 6.73 -16.80
CA ILE A 149 12.54 6.90 -17.35
C ILE A 149 12.59 7.85 -18.55
N ALA A 150 11.52 7.94 -19.36
CA ALA A 150 11.49 8.84 -20.52
C ALA A 150 11.33 10.30 -20.14
N ILE A 151 10.67 10.58 -19.00
CA ILE A 151 10.41 11.95 -18.55
C ILE A 151 11.42 12.43 -17.51
N VAL A 152 12.28 11.58 -16.99
CA VAL A 152 13.21 11.93 -15.90
C VAL A 152 14.21 13.00 -16.32
N VAL A 153 14.74 12.95 -17.55
CA VAL A 153 15.73 13.92 -18.03
C VAL A 153 15.14 15.33 -18.19
N PRO A 154 14.02 15.53 -18.93
CA PRO A 154 13.41 16.86 -19.01
C PRO A 154 12.95 17.38 -17.65
N LEU A 155 12.47 16.49 -16.78
CA LEU A 155 12.06 16.87 -15.42
C LEU A 155 13.27 17.29 -14.57
N TYR A 156 14.40 16.59 -14.69
CA TYR A 156 15.65 16.96 -14.04
C TYR A 156 16.09 18.38 -14.43
N LEU A 157 16.11 18.69 -15.74
CA LEU A 157 16.45 20.02 -16.23
C LEU A 157 15.52 21.10 -15.68
N THR A 158 14.22 20.80 -15.58
CA THR A 158 13.24 21.69 -14.97
C THR A 158 13.55 21.92 -13.48
N MET A 159 13.88 20.86 -12.72
CA MET A 159 14.26 20.97 -11.31
C MET A 159 15.55 21.77 -11.11
N VAL A 160 16.52 21.65 -12.02
CA VAL A 160 17.73 22.50 -12.03
C VAL A 160 17.35 23.95 -12.16
N GLN A 161 16.54 24.32 -13.17
CA GLN A 161 16.11 25.68 -13.42
C GLN A 161 15.35 26.31 -12.27
N LEU A 162 14.54 25.48 -11.56
CA LEU A 162 13.77 25.90 -10.40
C LEU A 162 14.57 25.89 -9.09
N HIS A 163 15.85 25.49 -9.10
CA HIS A 163 16.69 25.32 -7.92
C HIS A 163 16.06 24.36 -6.87
N LEU A 164 15.36 23.30 -7.33
CA LEU A 164 14.67 22.33 -6.49
C LEU A 164 15.40 20.98 -6.39
N LEU A 165 16.53 20.79 -7.06
CA LEU A 165 17.36 19.59 -6.86
C LEU A 165 17.86 19.51 -5.42
N ASP A 166 17.99 18.29 -4.93
CA ASP A 166 18.42 17.94 -3.59
C ASP A 166 17.59 18.61 -2.46
N THR A 167 16.30 18.80 -2.73
CA THR A 167 15.35 19.38 -1.78
C THR A 167 14.14 18.48 -1.58
N ARG A 168 13.59 18.45 -0.35
CA ARG A 168 12.33 17.74 -0.06
C ARG A 168 11.17 18.31 -0.88
N ILE A 169 11.15 19.62 -1.09
CA ILE A 169 10.11 20.31 -1.88
C ILE A 169 10.13 19.83 -3.32
N GLY A 170 11.31 19.68 -3.93
CA GLY A 170 11.44 19.15 -5.29
C GLY A 170 10.80 17.76 -5.43
N LEU A 171 11.11 16.84 -4.51
CA LEU A 171 10.50 15.51 -4.51
C LEU A 171 8.99 15.56 -4.24
N ILE A 172 8.51 16.40 -3.32
CA ILE A 172 7.07 16.57 -3.05
C ILE A 172 6.34 17.01 -4.32
N VAL A 173 6.86 17.99 -5.06
CA VAL A 173 6.25 18.47 -6.30
C VAL A 173 6.20 17.36 -7.35
N VAL A 174 7.30 16.62 -7.52
CA VAL A 174 7.36 15.50 -8.45
C VAL A 174 6.37 14.40 -8.06
N TYR A 175 6.30 14.04 -6.79
CA TYR A 175 5.39 12.98 -6.32
C TYR A 175 3.93 13.42 -6.46
N CYS A 176 3.61 14.67 -6.21
CA CYS A 176 2.26 15.19 -6.47
C CYS A 176 1.87 15.08 -7.95
N SER A 177 2.82 15.11 -8.89
CA SER A 177 2.51 15.02 -10.32
C SER A 177 1.88 13.70 -10.73
N PHE A 178 2.19 12.60 -10.05
CA PHE A 178 1.58 11.29 -10.32
C PHE A 178 0.56 10.87 -9.25
N ILE A 179 0.68 11.27 -7.99
CA ILE A 179 -0.29 10.92 -6.95
C ILE A 179 -1.62 11.67 -7.17
N THR A 180 -1.59 12.94 -7.61
CA THR A 180 -2.81 13.73 -7.82
C THR A 180 -3.74 13.17 -8.90
N PRO A 181 -3.28 12.81 -10.11
CA PRO A 181 -4.11 12.16 -11.12
C PRO A 181 -4.72 10.83 -10.62
N PHE A 182 -3.94 10.03 -9.90
CA PHE A 182 -4.38 8.80 -9.28
C PHE A 182 -5.52 9.07 -8.28
N THR A 183 -5.31 10.01 -7.36
CA THR A 183 -6.30 10.42 -6.36
C THR A 183 -7.59 10.91 -7.02
N LEU A 184 -7.47 11.77 -8.01
CA LEU A 184 -8.59 12.33 -8.74
C LEU A 184 -9.43 11.22 -9.41
N TRP A 185 -8.77 10.26 -10.05
CA TRP A 185 -9.44 9.14 -10.72
C TRP A 185 -10.20 8.25 -9.73
N ILE A 186 -9.55 7.78 -8.68
CA ILE A 186 -10.16 6.91 -7.66
C ILE A 186 -11.33 7.63 -6.99
N MET A 187 -11.11 8.86 -6.51
CA MET A 187 -12.13 9.62 -5.79
C MET A 187 -13.29 10.05 -6.69
N SER A 188 -13.04 10.33 -7.98
CA SER A 188 -14.11 10.60 -8.94
C SER A 188 -15.05 9.40 -9.12
N GLY A 189 -14.49 8.17 -9.16
CA GLY A 189 -15.26 6.93 -9.16
C GLY A 189 -16.09 6.79 -7.88
N TYR A 190 -15.45 7.01 -6.75
CA TYR A 190 -16.09 6.89 -5.43
C TYR A 190 -17.23 7.91 -5.26
N PHE A 191 -17.04 9.17 -5.60
CA PHE A 191 -18.08 10.18 -5.52
C PHE A 191 -19.27 9.89 -6.45
N ARG A 192 -19.05 9.24 -7.59
CA ARG A 192 -20.17 8.82 -8.47
C ARG A 192 -21.03 7.71 -7.88
N SER A 193 -20.49 6.89 -6.98
CA SER A 193 -21.25 5.83 -6.30
C SER A 193 -22.15 6.34 -5.18
N ILE A 194 -21.89 7.56 -4.66
CA ILE A 194 -22.74 8.19 -3.65
C ILE A 194 -23.98 8.79 -4.33
N PRO A 195 -25.21 8.51 -3.87
CA PRO A 195 -26.44 9.09 -4.40
C PRO A 195 -26.42 10.62 -4.36
N ARG A 196 -26.84 11.27 -5.45
CA ARG A 196 -26.87 12.74 -5.56
C ARG A 196 -27.91 13.37 -4.65
N GLU A 197 -28.97 12.65 -4.41
CA GLU A 197 -30.14 13.06 -3.60
C GLU A 197 -29.71 13.50 -2.20
N LEU A 198 -28.65 12.90 -1.65
CA LEU A 198 -28.11 13.27 -0.33
C LEU A 198 -27.50 14.69 -0.34
N GLU A 199 -26.81 15.05 -1.42
CA GLU A 199 -26.25 16.40 -1.58
C GLU A 199 -27.35 17.41 -1.90
N ASP A 200 -28.33 17.01 -2.71
CA ASP A 200 -29.47 17.88 -3.07
C ASP A 200 -30.34 18.17 -1.85
N ALA A 201 -30.59 17.19 -0.98
CA ALA A 201 -31.26 17.41 0.30
C ALA A 201 -30.51 18.42 1.18
N ALA A 202 -29.20 18.26 1.37
CA ALA A 202 -28.39 19.20 2.14
C ALA A 202 -28.44 20.64 1.53
N ARG A 203 -28.57 20.76 0.22
CA ARG A 203 -28.69 22.06 -0.45
C ARG A 203 -30.06 22.70 -0.24
N VAL A 204 -31.11 21.90 -0.19
CA VAL A 204 -32.46 22.35 0.19
C VAL A 204 -32.45 22.87 1.63
N ASP A 205 -31.71 22.22 2.53
CA ASP A 205 -31.48 22.64 3.93
C ASP A 205 -30.53 23.86 4.05
N GLY A 206 -30.18 24.51 2.95
CA GLY A 206 -29.39 25.76 2.92
C GLY A 206 -27.89 25.59 2.82
N CYS A 207 -27.36 24.37 2.65
CA CYS A 207 -25.93 24.19 2.44
C CYS A 207 -25.47 24.71 1.07
N SER A 208 -24.33 25.41 1.05
CA SER A 208 -23.61 25.68 -0.19
C SER A 208 -23.05 24.36 -0.78
N ARG A 209 -22.61 24.40 -2.05
CA ARG A 209 -21.97 23.19 -2.68
C ARG A 209 -20.76 22.68 -1.89
N LEU A 210 -19.90 23.58 -1.42
CA LEU A 210 -18.76 23.22 -0.57
C LEU A 210 -19.24 22.72 0.81
N GLY A 211 -20.32 23.31 1.34
CA GLY A 211 -20.95 22.83 2.57
C GLY A 211 -21.46 21.40 2.43
N ALA A 212 -22.14 21.07 1.33
CA ALA A 212 -22.60 19.71 1.04
C ALA A 212 -21.42 18.73 0.83
N LEU A 213 -20.34 19.15 0.15
CA LEU A 213 -19.13 18.35 0.04
C LEU A 213 -18.58 18.01 1.42
N VAL A 214 -18.35 19.01 2.28
CA VAL A 214 -17.66 18.80 3.58
C VAL A 214 -18.55 18.07 4.59
N ARG A 215 -19.85 18.37 4.64
CA ARG A 215 -20.76 17.85 5.67
C ARG A 215 -21.43 16.53 5.29
N VAL A 216 -21.55 16.23 3.99
CA VAL A 216 -22.25 15.04 3.50
C VAL A 216 -21.32 14.12 2.71
N THR A 217 -20.72 14.63 1.62
CA THR A 217 -20.00 13.78 0.68
C THR A 217 -18.70 13.24 1.27
N LEU A 218 -17.87 14.07 1.92
CA LEU A 218 -16.61 13.64 2.51
C LEU A 218 -16.79 12.62 3.66
N PRO A 219 -17.72 12.81 4.60
CA PRO A 219 -17.98 11.79 5.63
C PRO A 219 -18.41 10.44 5.05
N LEU A 220 -19.26 10.44 4.02
CA LEU A 220 -19.69 9.22 3.33
C LEU A 220 -18.55 8.60 2.51
N ALA A 221 -17.67 9.43 1.97
CA ALA A 221 -16.51 9.00 1.19
C ALA A 221 -15.28 8.61 2.06
N TRP A 222 -15.36 8.73 3.38
CA TRP A 222 -14.22 8.53 4.28
C TRP A 222 -13.47 7.22 4.04
N PRO A 223 -14.13 6.04 3.85
CA PRO A 223 -13.41 4.80 3.55
C PRO A 223 -12.62 4.87 2.24
N GLY A 224 -13.18 5.51 1.22
CA GLY A 224 -12.49 5.72 -0.07
C GLY A 224 -11.31 6.68 0.04
N ILE A 225 -11.45 7.74 0.83
CA ILE A 225 -10.37 8.70 1.11
C ILE A 225 -9.21 8.00 1.80
N LEU A 226 -9.48 7.20 2.83
CA LEU A 226 -8.43 6.45 3.55
C LEU A 226 -7.74 5.43 2.67
N ALA A 227 -8.49 4.69 1.85
CA ALA A 227 -7.90 3.75 0.89
C ALA A 227 -7.01 4.48 -0.12
N THR A 228 -7.48 5.62 -0.67
CA THR A 228 -6.71 6.42 -1.62
C THR A 228 -5.45 7.03 -0.98
N ALA A 229 -5.56 7.48 0.27
CA ALA A 229 -4.44 7.98 1.06
C ALA A 229 -3.36 6.91 1.27
N LEU A 230 -3.77 5.69 1.62
CA LEU A 230 -2.86 4.56 1.80
C LEU A 230 -2.11 4.23 0.50
N PHE A 231 -2.84 4.07 -0.61
CA PHE A 231 -2.19 3.78 -1.89
C PHE A 231 -1.27 4.92 -2.34
N GLY A 232 -1.69 6.17 -2.17
CA GLY A 232 -0.85 7.34 -2.45
C GLY A 232 0.42 7.34 -1.58
N PHE A 233 0.30 6.97 -0.30
CA PHE A 233 1.44 6.84 0.60
C PHE A 233 2.41 5.74 0.15
N LEU A 234 1.90 4.56 -0.21
CA LEU A 234 2.74 3.48 -0.73
C LEU A 234 3.46 3.89 -2.00
N LEU A 235 2.78 4.54 -2.95
CA LEU A 235 3.40 5.05 -4.18
C LEU A 235 4.54 6.04 -3.90
N ALA A 236 4.37 6.94 -2.92
CA ALA A 236 5.41 7.88 -2.54
C ALA A 236 6.54 7.25 -1.72
N TRP A 237 6.18 6.29 -0.85
CA TRP A 237 7.14 5.64 0.04
C TRP A 237 8.12 4.74 -0.70
N ASP A 238 7.64 4.01 -1.70
CA ASP A 238 8.42 3.05 -2.49
C ASP A 238 9.09 3.71 -3.70
N GLU A 239 8.89 5.04 -3.90
CA GLU A 239 9.48 5.73 -5.04
C GLU A 239 11.01 5.79 -4.91
N PHE A 240 11.67 5.31 -5.95
CA PHE A 240 13.13 5.17 -5.98
C PHE A 240 13.79 5.97 -7.10
N LEU A 241 13.19 5.99 -8.31
CA LEU A 241 13.85 6.51 -9.51
C LEU A 241 14.10 8.02 -9.44
N TYR A 242 13.05 8.77 -9.13
CA TYR A 242 13.17 10.22 -9.03
C TYR A 242 14.02 10.63 -7.81
N ALA A 243 13.84 9.92 -6.69
CA ALA A 243 14.66 10.16 -5.51
C ALA A 243 16.15 9.92 -5.78
N LEU A 244 16.50 8.82 -6.48
CA LEU A 244 17.89 8.50 -6.83
C LEU A 244 18.53 9.56 -7.71
N ILE A 245 17.79 10.14 -8.65
CA ILE A 245 18.32 11.05 -9.64
C ILE A 245 18.33 12.51 -9.13
N PHE A 246 17.35 12.87 -8.28
CA PHE A 246 17.14 14.25 -7.86
C PHE A 246 17.76 14.59 -6.50
N THR A 247 18.27 13.58 -5.76
CA THR A 247 18.91 13.82 -4.46
C THR A 247 20.36 13.36 -4.47
N SER A 248 21.22 14.13 -3.80
CA SER A 248 22.65 13.83 -3.68
C SER A 248 23.13 13.85 -2.24
N SER A 249 22.46 14.55 -1.34
CA SER A 249 22.84 14.70 0.07
C SER A 249 21.80 14.09 1.02
N THR A 250 22.13 14.05 2.31
CA THR A 250 21.25 13.56 3.37
C THR A 250 20.02 14.44 3.59
N HIS A 251 19.98 15.68 3.02
CA HIS A 251 18.87 16.62 3.23
C HIS A 251 17.55 16.17 2.61
N ALA A 252 17.60 15.47 1.47
CA ALA A 252 16.39 15.05 0.74
C ALA A 252 16.36 13.56 0.39
N LYS A 253 17.45 12.83 0.61
CA LYS A 253 17.56 11.40 0.30
C LYS A 253 16.46 10.60 1.01
N THR A 254 15.83 9.68 0.27
CA THR A 254 14.75 8.80 0.77
C THR A 254 15.26 7.41 1.18
N ILE A 255 14.43 6.64 1.89
CA ILE A 255 14.80 5.29 2.36
C ILE A 255 15.20 4.36 1.23
N PRO A 256 14.48 4.24 0.09
CA PRO A 256 14.89 3.35 -0.98
C PRO A 256 16.29 3.67 -1.51
N VAL A 257 16.63 4.95 -1.61
CA VAL A 257 17.97 5.41 -2.03
C VAL A 257 19.01 5.08 -0.98
N ALA A 258 18.73 5.35 0.30
CA ALA A 258 19.65 5.04 1.39
C ALA A 258 19.95 3.53 1.51
N ILE A 259 18.94 2.67 1.29
CA ILE A 259 19.13 1.21 1.27
C ILE A 259 20.00 0.79 0.07
N ALA A 260 19.79 1.38 -1.09
CA ALA A 260 20.59 1.09 -2.28
C ALA A 260 22.08 1.45 -2.08
N GLU A 261 22.38 2.45 -1.26
CA GLU A 261 23.76 2.84 -0.93
C GLU A 261 24.50 1.88 0.00
N PHE A 262 23.79 0.97 0.69
CA PHE A 262 24.43 -0.14 1.41
C PHE A 262 25.14 -1.13 0.46
N THR A 263 24.91 -1.00 -0.84
CA THR A 263 25.69 -1.63 -1.89
C THR A 263 26.96 -0.80 -2.13
N GLY A 264 27.95 -0.94 -1.27
CA GLY A 264 29.21 -0.19 -1.35
C GLY A 264 30.02 -0.55 -2.60
N ARG A 265 31.00 0.30 -2.93
CA ARG A 265 31.87 0.15 -4.10
C ARG A 265 32.69 -1.16 -4.12
N PHE A 266 32.99 -1.73 -2.95
CA PHE A 266 33.88 -2.88 -2.80
C PHE A 266 33.24 -4.10 -2.11
N ALA A 267 32.11 -3.90 -1.41
CA ALA A 267 31.39 -4.96 -0.73
C ALA A 267 29.91 -4.62 -0.60
N VAL A 268 29.06 -5.63 -0.69
CA VAL A 268 27.61 -5.53 -0.45
C VAL A 268 27.36 -6.00 0.98
N ASP A 269 26.83 -5.13 1.82
CA ASP A 269 26.38 -5.52 3.16
C ASP A 269 24.92 -6.00 3.11
N PHE A 270 24.75 -7.28 2.80
CA PHE A 270 23.42 -7.91 2.76
C PHE A 270 22.68 -7.81 4.08
N GLY A 271 23.37 -7.82 5.21
CA GLY A 271 22.77 -7.66 6.52
C GLY A 271 22.24 -6.26 6.77
N MET A 272 22.96 -5.21 6.35
CA MET A 272 22.48 -3.83 6.43
C MET A 272 21.32 -3.56 5.47
N ILE A 273 21.40 -4.09 4.24
CA ILE A 273 20.28 -4.04 3.28
C ILE A 273 19.02 -4.67 3.89
N ALA A 274 19.16 -5.87 4.48
CA ALA A 274 18.06 -6.55 5.13
C ALA A 274 17.51 -5.76 6.34
N THR A 275 18.40 -5.21 7.18
CA THR A 275 18.01 -4.38 8.33
C THR A 275 17.27 -3.12 7.87
N GLY A 276 17.79 -2.43 6.85
CA GLY A 276 17.12 -1.28 6.23
C GLY A 276 15.76 -1.64 5.65
N GLY A 277 15.66 -2.78 4.95
CA GLY A 277 14.41 -3.30 4.40
C GLY A 277 13.36 -3.62 5.47
N VAL A 278 13.76 -4.22 6.60
CA VAL A 278 12.86 -4.46 7.75
C VAL A 278 12.34 -3.13 8.30
N LEU A 279 13.24 -2.18 8.56
CA LEU A 279 12.86 -0.86 9.10
C LEU A 279 11.97 -0.08 8.12
N ALA A 280 12.30 -0.12 6.82
CA ALA A 280 11.50 0.50 5.77
C ALA A 280 10.09 -0.10 5.64
N SER A 281 9.92 -1.37 5.99
CA SER A 281 8.62 -2.06 5.94
C SER A 281 7.69 -1.70 7.09
N ILE A 282 8.21 -1.20 8.22
CA ILE A 282 7.41 -0.91 9.41
C ILE A 282 6.31 0.12 9.16
N PRO A 283 6.58 1.34 8.59
CA PRO A 283 5.53 2.33 8.40
C PRO A 283 4.42 1.87 7.45
N PRO A 284 4.68 1.28 6.26
CA PRO A 284 3.64 0.75 5.39
C PRO A 284 2.80 -0.34 6.06
N LEU A 285 3.44 -1.29 6.76
CA LEU A 285 2.75 -2.37 7.46
C LEU A 285 1.87 -1.83 8.60
N PHE A 286 2.38 -0.87 9.37
CA PHE A 286 1.61 -0.22 10.43
C PHE A 286 0.37 0.49 9.87
N ILE A 287 0.53 1.28 8.80
CA ILE A 287 -0.57 1.99 8.16
C ILE A 287 -1.57 0.97 7.58
N ALA A 288 -1.10 -0.08 6.87
CA ALA A 288 -1.95 -1.12 6.33
C ALA A 288 -2.73 -1.85 7.44
N PHE A 289 -2.09 -2.17 8.57
CA PHE A 289 -2.73 -2.82 9.72
C PHE A 289 -3.82 -1.95 10.35
N VAL A 290 -3.55 -0.65 10.54
CA VAL A 290 -4.54 0.29 11.12
C VAL A 290 -5.74 0.46 10.18
N PHE A 291 -5.49 0.54 8.87
CA PHE A 291 -6.52 0.86 7.88
C PHE A 291 -7.11 -0.36 7.16
N GLN A 292 -6.71 -1.62 7.48
CA GLN A 292 -7.14 -2.85 6.80
C GLN A 292 -8.67 -2.96 6.63
N ARG A 293 -9.44 -2.57 7.65
CA ARG A 293 -10.92 -2.61 7.59
C ARG A 293 -11.52 -1.70 6.52
N TYR A 294 -10.88 -0.58 6.23
CA TYR A 294 -11.33 0.36 5.21
C TYR A 294 -10.93 -0.07 3.81
N ILE A 295 -9.78 -0.75 3.67
CA ILE A 295 -9.30 -1.31 2.40
C ILE A 295 -10.27 -2.39 1.90
N VAL A 296 -10.63 -3.33 2.78
CA VAL A 296 -11.55 -4.43 2.44
C VAL A 296 -12.94 -3.88 2.09
N GLY A 297 -13.45 -2.88 2.83
CA GLY A 297 -14.73 -2.23 2.54
C GLY A 297 -14.72 -1.42 1.24
N GLY A 298 -13.64 -0.70 0.94
CA GLY A 298 -13.51 0.12 -0.26
C GLY A 298 -13.38 -0.70 -1.56
N LEU A 299 -12.65 -1.81 -1.53
CA LEU A 299 -12.49 -2.71 -2.68
C LEU A 299 -13.77 -3.50 -2.98
N SER A 300 -14.53 -3.90 -1.96
CA SER A 300 -15.78 -4.64 -2.13
C SER A 300 -16.92 -3.77 -2.65
N ALA A 301 -16.96 -2.48 -2.32
CA ALA A 301 -17.96 -1.54 -2.85
C ALA A 301 -17.84 -1.32 -4.37
N GLY A 302 -16.63 -1.49 -4.95
CA GLY A 302 -16.40 -1.43 -6.39
C GLY A 302 -16.67 -2.74 -7.16
N ALA A 303 -16.77 -3.85 -6.46
CA ALA A 303 -16.92 -5.19 -7.07
C ALA A 303 -18.39 -5.66 -7.18
N ILE A 304 -19.33 -4.99 -6.52
CA ILE A 304 -20.76 -5.30 -6.62
C ILE A 304 -21.35 -4.35 -7.67
N LYS A 305 -21.41 -4.83 -8.91
CA LYS A 305 -22.25 -4.32 -9.98
C LYS A 305 -23.39 -5.29 -10.22
#